data_e214448c7d287e81c66d0acb43b84808
#
_entry.id   e214448c7d287e81c66d0acb43b84808
#
_cell.length_a   1.000
_cell.length_b   1.000
_cell.length_c   1.000
_cell.angle_alpha   90.00
_cell.angle_beta   90.00
_cell.angle_gamma   90.00
#
_symmetry.space_group_name_H-M   'P 1'
#
loop_
_entity.id
_entity.type
_entity.pdbx_description
1 polymer ?
#
loop_
_entity_poly.entity_id
_entity_poly.type
_entity_poly.pdbx_seq_one_letter_code
_entity_poly.pdbx_strand_id
1 'polypeptide(L)'
;MNNMKLYRIIILIFVLSFSQKSFSEIEINAEHMILQDFHSGKILFEQNADDKIYPASMTKIMTTIVAFDLLKKGETSLDEMITISEKAWRMSQSGYSSMFIMLNDQVSVEDLLKGIIIVSGNDACVALAEGLSGTEKDFVLLMNEKAIEIGLENTNFNNSSGINDPDNYSTVRDILKMSRYMIANYPGYYSYFKEKTFTWDRTGGDPITQGNRNPLLYKNIGADGIKTGFLTVEQYSLASSVKTIERRVIAVGSGFQSKNSRSRESLRIINWGLKKFNTV
;
A
#
# COMPACT_ATOMS: atom_id res chain seq x y z
N MET A 1 51.00 42.16 -56.92
CA MET A 1 51.16 42.30 -55.46
C MET A 1 49.74 42.28 -54.87
N ASN A 2 49.30 41.14 -54.46
CA ASN A 2 47.94 40.91 -54.00
C ASN A 2 47.91 40.71 -52.45
N ASN A 3 47.29 41.65 -51.79
CA ASN A 3 47.03 41.57 -50.36
C ASN A 3 45.84 40.63 -50.11
N MET A 4 46.09 39.38 -49.68
CA MET A 4 45.07 38.50 -49.19
C MET A 4 44.81 38.79 -47.71
N LYS A 5 43.68 39.45 -47.43
CA LYS A 5 43.21 39.66 -46.06
C LYS A 5 42.67 38.33 -45.52
N LEU A 6 43.40 37.81 -44.55
CA LEU A 6 43.01 36.62 -43.80
C LEU A 6 41.85 36.96 -42.83
N TYR A 7 40.62 36.64 -43.20
CA TYR A 7 39.48 36.74 -42.27
C TYR A 7 39.57 35.58 -41.24
N ARG A 8 39.99 35.93 -40.05
CA ARG A 8 39.84 35.02 -38.90
C ARG A 8 38.35 34.97 -38.53
N ILE A 9 37.67 33.90 -38.92
CA ILE A 9 36.33 33.56 -38.43
C ILE A 9 36.52 33.05 -37.00
N ILE A 10 36.19 33.92 -36.03
CA ILE A 10 36.03 33.50 -34.61
C ILE A 10 34.68 32.84 -34.54
N ILE A 11 34.65 31.51 -34.60
CA ILE A 11 33.45 30.73 -34.24
C ILE A 11 33.31 30.84 -32.73
N LEU A 12 32.42 31.72 -32.29
CA LEU A 12 31.99 31.79 -30.91
C LEU A 12 31.09 30.55 -30.65
N ILE A 13 31.68 29.48 -30.18
CA ILE A 13 30.91 28.33 -29.68
C ILE A 13 30.22 28.79 -28.39
N PHE A 14 28.99 29.24 -28.55
CA PHE A 14 28.09 29.48 -27.43
C PHE A 14 27.74 28.09 -26.85
N VAL A 15 28.55 27.60 -25.94
CA VAL A 15 28.22 26.44 -25.13
C VAL A 15 27.04 26.88 -24.25
N LEU A 16 25.84 26.64 -24.76
CA LEU A 16 24.63 26.63 -23.93
C LEU A 16 24.84 25.58 -22.87
N SER A 17 25.40 25.99 -21.75
CA SER A 17 25.37 25.24 -20.52
C SER A 17 23.87 25.15 -20.14
N PHE A 18 23.19 24.15 -20.65
CA PHE A 18 21.98 23.66 -20.00
C PHE A 18 22.43 23.28 -18.60
N SER A 19 22.21 24.18 -17.66
CA SER A 19 22.24 23.88 -16.26
C SER A 19 21.14 22.84 -16.06
N GLN A 20 21.50 21.56 -16.29
CA GLN A 20 20.70 20.49 -15.74
C GLN A 20 20.69 20.77 -14.24
N LYS A 21 19.55 21.23 -13.73
CA LYS A 21 19.32 21.20 -12.30
C LYS A 21 19.60 19.78 -11.88
N SER A 22 20.79 19.54 -11.37
CA SER A 22 21.11 18.29 -10.69
C SER A 22 20.12 18.23 -9.55
N PHE A 23 19.05 17.47 -9.74
CA PHE A 23 18.18 17.13 -8.63
C PHE A 23 19.08 16.38 -7.67
N SER A 24 19.29 16.94 -6.49
CA SER A 24 19.99 16.24 -5.41
C SER A 24 19.33 14.86 -5.29
N GLU A 25 20.07 13.85 -5.69
CA GLU A 25 19.66 12.47 -5.65
C GLU A 25 19.34 12.15 -4.19
N ILE A 26 18.12 11.72 -3.90
CA ILE A 26 17.74 11.38 -2.55
C ILE A 26 18.17 9.94 -2.29
N GLU A 27 19.01 9.72 -1.30
CA GLU A 27 19.28 8.37 -0.78
C GLU A 27 18.18 7.98 0.19
N ILE A 28 17.61 6.79 0.01
CA ILE A 28 16.59 6.20 0.90
C ILE A 28 17.13 4.90 1.47
N ASN A 29 17.12 4.80 2.79
CA ASN A 29 17.53 3.59 3.48
C ASN A 29 16.37 2.59 3.58
N ALA A 30 16.09 1.95 2.44
CA ALA A 30 15.18 0.85 2.24
C ALA A 30 15.80 -0.09 1.19
N GLU A 31 15.44 -1.35 1.15
CA GLU A 31 15.90 -2.26 0.09
C GLU A 31 15.16 -1.98 -1.21
N HIS A 32 13.87 -1.77 -1.13
CA HIS A 32 12.98 -1.52 -2.26
C HIS A 32 12.17 -0.25 -2.01
N MET A 33 12.08 0.63 -3.00
CA MET A 33 11.30 1.87 -2.89
C MET A 33 10.77 2.31 -4.25
N ILE A 34 9.53 2.79 -4.26
CA ILE A 34 8.95 3.48 -5.41
C ILE A 34 8.10 4.66 -4.94
N LEU A 35 8.14 5.76 -5.69
CA LEU A 35 7.31 6.95 -5.49
C LEU A 35 6.67 7.37 -6.81
N GLN A 36 5.37 7.63 -6.78
CA GLN A 36 4.61 8.06 -7.96
C GLN A 36 3.79 9.30 -7.66
N ASP A 37 3.69 10.19 -8.64
CA ASP A 37 2.63 11.19 -8.69
C ASP A 37 1.32 10.52 -9.15
N PHE A 38 0.28 10.66 -8.33
CA PHE A 38 -0.97 9.95 -8.57
C PHE A 38 -1.69 10.39 -9.85
N HIS A 39 -1.72 11.71 -10.11
CA HIS A 39 -2.48 12.26 -11.23
C HIS A 39 -1.83 12.00 -12.58
N SER A 40 -0.55 12.32 -12.71
CA SER A 40 0.19 12.09 -13.94
C SER A 40 0.61 10.63 -14.17
N GLY A 41 0.64 9.82 -13.11
CA GLY A 41 1.17 8.46 -13.16
C GLY A 41 2.70 8.41 -13.27
N LYS A 42 3.39 9.55 -13.24
CA LYS A 42 4.85 9.61 -13.39
C LYS A 42 5.54 9.02 -12.17
N ILE A 43 6.48 8.11 -12.41
CA ILE A 43 7.40 7.62 -11.38
C ILE A 43 8.41 8.73 -11.10
N LEU A 44 8.51 9.14 -9.85
CA LEU A 44 9.39 10.21 -9.38
C LEU A 44 10.69 9.65 -8.80
N PHE A 45 10.63 8.46 -8.25
CA PHE A 45 11.76 7.73 -7.68
C PHE A 45 11.49 6.23 -7.74
N GLU A 46 12.54 5.44 -8.00
CA GLU A 46 12.49 3.99 -7.87
C GLU A 46 13.87 3.43 -7.50
N GLN A 47 13.86 2.37 -6.71
CA GLN A 47 15.02 1.63 -6.25
C GLN A 47 14.58 0.18 -6.07
N ASN A 48 15.16 -0.74 -6.86
CA ASN A 48 14.85 -2.18 -6.84
C ASN A 48 13.34 -2.45 -6.90
N ALA A 49 12.60 -1.66 -7.73
CA ALA A 49 11.14 -1.61 -7.66
C ALA A 49 10.46 -2.86 -8.21
N ASP A 50 11.16 -3.64 -9.02
CA ASP A 50 10.66 -4.84 -9.68
C ASP A 50 11.20 -6.15 -9.05
N ASP A 51 12.02 -6.03 -8.01
CA ASP A 51 12.52 -7.19 -7.29
C ASP A 51 11.37 -7.84 -6.49
N LYS A 52 11.42 -9.18 -6.45
CA LYS A 52 10.44 -9.99 -5.70
C LYS A 52 10.58 -9.73 -4.21
N ILE A 53 9.48 -9.40 -3.56
CA ILE A 53 9.35 -9.24 -2.12
C ILE A 53 8.24 -10.12 -1.56
N TYR A 54 8.28 -10.37 -0.26
CA TYR A 54 7.15 -10.92 0.49
C TYR A 54 6.30 -9.76 1.03
N PRO A 55 5.08 -9.53 0.47
CA PRO A 55 4.30 -8.32 0.74
C PRO A 55 3.83 -8.18 2.19
N ALA A 56 3.91 -9.25 2.97
CA ALA A 56 3.37 -9.26 4.32
C ALA A 56 1.93 -8.72 4.34
N SER A 57 1.56 -7.97 5.37
CA SER A 57 0.21 -7.38 5.45
C SER A 57 -0.13 -6.33 4.37
N MET A 58 0.77 -6.00 3.44
CA MET A 58 0.39 -5.22 2.26
C MET A 58 -0.49 -6.05 1.28
N THR A 59 -0.47 -7.38 1.36
CA THR A 59 -1.45 -8.29 0.73
C THR A 59 -2.89 -7.86 0.98
N LYS A 60 -3.19 -7.32 2.18
CA LYS A 60 -4.53 -6.88 2.58
C LYS A 60 -5.08 -5.73 1.71
N ILE A 61 -4.23 -5.06 0.94
CA ILE A 61 -4.68 -4.10 -0.07
C ILE A 61 -5.52 -4.83 -1.11
N MET A 62 -5.06 -5.99 -1.60
CA MET A 62 -5.84 -6.80 -2.56
C MET A 62 -7.09 -7.41 -1.90
N THR A 63 -6.98 -7.89 -0.67
CA THR A 63 -8.14 -8.39 0.10
C THR A 63 -9.24 -7.34 0.18
N THR A 64 -8.89 -6.08 0.45
CA THR A 64 -9.87 -5.00 0.49
C THR A 64 -10.37 -4.59 -0.89
N ILE A 65 -9.53 -4.64 -1.93
CA ILE A 65 -9.96 -4.39 -3.32
C ILE A 65 -11.03 -5.38 -3.75
N VAL A 66 -10.84 -6.68 -3.50
CA VAL A 66 -11.83 -7.71 -3.83
C VAL A 66 -13.14 -7.46 -3.09
N ALA A 67 -13.08 -7.21 -1.78
CA ALA A 67 -14.28 -6.90 -1.00
C ALA A 67 -15.01 -5.64 -1.50
N PHE A 68 -14.27 -4.57 -1.83
CA PHE A 68 -14.85 -3.34 -2.40
C PHE A 68 -15.44 -3.55 -3.78
N ASP A 69 -14.89 -4.47 -4.56
CA ASP A 69 -15.45 -4.84 -5.87
C ASP A 69 -16.80 -5.54 -5.71
N LEU A 70 -16.89 -6.51 -4.79
CA LEU A 70 -18.14 -7.20 -4.46
C LEU A 70 -19.20 -6.23 -3.89
N LEU A 71 -18.81 -5.32 -2.99
CA LEU A 71 -19.68 -4.27 -2.48
C LEU A 71 -20.19 -3.35 -3.60
N LYS A 72 -19.32 -2.94 -4.52
CA LYS A 72 -19.67 -2.08 -5.66
C LYS A 72 -20.63 -2.76 -6.64
N LYS A 73 -20.51 -4.08 -6.80
CA LYS A 73 -21.41 -4.90 -7.63
C LYS A 73 -22.73 -5.22 -6.94
N GLY A 74 -22.87 -4.98 -5.65
CA GLY A 74 -24.03 -5.35 -4.85
C GLY A 74 -24.13 -6.85 -4.57
N GLU A 75 -23.00 -7.57 -4.66
CA GLU A 75 -22.89 -8.99 -4.34
C GLU A 75 -22.76 -9.23 -2.83
N THR A 76 -22.46 -8.18 -2.05
CA THR A 76 -22.47 -8.11 -0.59
C THR A 76 -22.84 -6.70 -0.14
N SER A 77 -23.11 -6.51 1.15
CA SER A 77 -23.35 -5.19 1.76
C SER A 77 -22.52 -5.00 3.02
N LEU A 78 -22.34 -3.73 3.44
CA LEU A 78 -21.52 -3.43 4.63
C LEU A 78 -22.12 -3.99 5.93
N ASP A 79 -23.44 -4.11 5.99
CA ASP A 79 -24.20 -4.63 7.11
C ASP A 79 -24.44 -6.15 7.06
N GLU A 80 -23.99 -6.83 5.99
CA GLU A 80 -24.04 -8.28 5.91
C GLU A 80 -23.23 -8.90 7.05
N MET A 81 -23.83 -9.87 7.76
CA MET A 81 -23.23 -10.52 8.92
C MET A 81 -22.57 -11.83 8.54
N ILE A 82 -21.30 -11.94 8.85
CA ILE A 82 -20.47 -13.13 8.59
C ILE A 82 -20.30 -13.92 9.89
N THR A 83 -20.63 -15.19 9.85
CA THR A 83 -20.41 -16.13 10.96
C THR A 83 -18.94 -16.49 11.05
N ILE A 84 -18.34 -16.31 12.23
CA ILE A 84 -16.92 -16.57 12.45
C ILE A 84 -16.67 -18.07 12.57
N SER A 85 -15.90 -18.61 11.64
CA SER A 85 -15.48 -19.99 11.59
C SER A 85 -14.42 -20.32 12.67
N GLU A 86 -14.23 -21.60 12.94
CA GLU A 86 -13.15 -22.08 13.80
C GLU A 86 -11.76 -21.71 13.24
N LYS A 87 -11.57 -21.74 11.92
CA LYS A 87 -10.32 -21.34 11.26
C LYS A 87 -10.00 -19.88 11.50
N ALA A 88 -10.96 -18.97 11.28
CA ALA A 88 -10.79 -17.55 11.53
C ALA A 88 -10.54 -17.25 13.01
N TRP A 89 -11.31 -17.88 13.91
CA TRP A 89 -11.10 -17.76 15.35
C TRP A 89 -9.73 -18.26 15.82
N ARG A 90 -9.26 -19.42 15.32
CA ARG A 90 -7.91 -19.93 15.63
C ARG A 90 -6.82 -18.97 15.21
N MET A 91 -7.03 -18.22 14.11
CA MET A 91 -6.10 -17.19 13.67
C MET A 91 -5.99 -16.05 14.71
N SER A 92 -7.07 -15.74 15.44
CA SER A 92 -7.03 -14.73 16.52
C SER A 92 -6.14 -15.15 17.71
N GLN A 93 -5.90 -16.44 17.87
CA GLN A 93 -5.07 -17.01 18.94
C GLN A 93 -3.60 -17.24 18.54
N SER A 94 -3.24 -16.97 17.29
CA SER A 94 -1.95 -17.36 16.70
C SER A 94 -0.76 -16.44 17.07
N GLY A 95 -1.00 -15.36 17.84
CA GLY A 95 0.03 -14.36 18.19
C GLY A 95 0.32 -13.34 17.08
N TYR A 96 -0.32 -13.47 15.92
CA TYR A 96 -0.27 -12.47 14.85
C TYR A 96 -1.21 -11.29 15.13
N SER A 97 -1.19 -10.29 14.23
CA SER A 97 -2.14 -9.18 14.29
C SER A 97 -3.57 -9.68 14.20
N SER A 98 -4.39 -9.33 15.17
CA SER A 98 -5.75 -9.82 15.33
C SER A 98 -6.72 -8.73 15.72
N MET A 99 -7.94 -8.82 15.21
CA MET A 99 -9.11 -8.07 15.65
C MET A 99 -9.70 -8.70 16.92
N PHE A 100 -9.36 -9.97 17.22
CA PHE A 100 -9.87 -10.79 18.33
C PHE A 100 -11.34 -11.15 18.19
N ILE A 101 -11.73 -11.62 17.01
CA ILE A 101 -13.06 -12.19 16.76
C ILE A 101 -13.25 -13.50 17.52
N MET A 102 -14.49 -13.77 17.93
CA MET A 102 -14.83 -14.96 18.70
C MET A 102 -15.53 -16.01 17.82
N LEU A 103 -15.36 -17.28 18.18
CA LEU A 103 -15.98 -18.39 17.48
C LEU A 103 -17.51 -18.26 17.48
N ASN A 104 -18.13 -18.48 16.33
CA ASN A 104 -19.57 -18.36 16.06
C ASN A 104 -20.17 -16.95 16.23
N ASP A 105 -19.35 -15.92 16.47
CA ASP A 105 -19.84 -14.54 16.43
C ASP A 105 -20.36 -14.19 15.03
N GLN A 106 -21.27 -13.22 15.01
CA GLN A 106 -21.73 -12.55 13.79
C GLN A 106 -21.04 -11.20 13.71
N VAL A 107 -20.22 -10.99 12.65
CA VAL A 107 -19.45 -9.76 12.47
C VAL A 107 -19.80 -9.16 11.12
N SER A 108 -20.09 -7.85 11.09
CA SER A 108 -20.43 -7.16 9.84
C SER A 108 -19.23 -7.11 8.89
N VAL A 109 -19.50 -7.09 7.59
CA VAL A 109 -18.48 -6.86 6.56
C VAL A 109 -17.74 -5.54 6.84
N GLU A 110 -18.44 -4.49 7.30
CA GLU A 110 -17.82 -3.21 7.64
C GLU A 110 -16.81 -3.35 8.78
N ASP A 111 -17.15 -4.04 9.87
CA ASP A 111 -16.26 -4.24 11.01
C ASP A 111 -15.05 -5.11 10.66
N LEU A 112 -15.26 -6.16 9.85
CA LEU A 112 -14.15 -6.96 9.32
C LEU A 112 -13.21 -6.11 8.47
N LEU A 113 -13.73 -5.26 7.58
CA LEU A 113 -12.92 -4.33 6.78
C LEU A 113 -12.14 -3.36 7.66
N LYS A 114 -12.75 -2.75 8.69
CA LYS A 114 -12.06 -1.89 9.65
C LYS A 114 -10.99 -2.67 10.43
N GLY A 115 -11.28 -3.89 10.84
CA GLY A 115 -10.33 -4.79 11.47
C GLY A 115 -9.12 -5.09 10.56
N ILE A 116 -9.34 -5.33 9.28
CA ILE A 116 -8.28 -5.58 8.27
C ILE A 116 -7.43 -4.32 8.04
N ILE A 117 -8.07 -3.19 7.81
CA ILE A 117 -7.42 -1.95 7.39
C ILE A 117 -6.66 -1.31 8.55
N ILE A 118 -7.30 -1.13 9.69
CA ILE A 118 -6.79 -0.36 10.83
C ILE A 118 -5.90 -1.24 11.71
N VAL A 119 -6.43 -2.38 12.12
CA VAL A 119 -5.77 -3.29 13.07
C VAL A 119 -4.80 -4.24 12.37
N SER A 120 -5.00 -4.47 11.07
CA SER A 120 -4.28 -5.49 10.31
C SER A 120 -4.63 -6.93 10.74
N GLY A 121 -5.87 -7.16 11.20
CA GLY A 121 -6.35 -8.46 11.69
C GLY A 121 -6.24 -9.56 10.63
N ASN A 122 -5.49 -10.62 10.94
CA ASN A 122 -5.39 -11.79 10.07
C ASN A 122 -6.63 -12.67 10.19
N ASP A 123 -7.18 -12.73 11.39
CA ASP A 123 -8.46 -13.35 11.71
C ASP A 123 -9.61 -12.74 10.90
N ALA A 124 -9.67 -11.40 10.86
CA ALA A 124 -10.64 -10.69 10.06
C ALA A 124 -10.49 -10.96 8.54
N CYS A 125 -9.24 -11.16 8.04
CA CYS A 125 -9.03 -11.52 6.64
C CYS A 125 -9.62 -12.89 6.31
N VAL A 126 -9.36 -13.90 7.17
CA VAL A 126 -9.88 -15.24 6.96
C VAL A 126 -11.40 -15.24 7.04
N ALA A 127 -11.97 -14.57 8.06
CA ALA A 127 -13.43 -14.46 8.22
C ALA A 127 -14.09 -13.79 6.99
N LEU A 128 -13.55 -12.66 6.55
CA LEU A 128 -14.06 -11.96 5.37
C LEU A 128 -13.98 -12.81 4.10
N ALA A 129 -12.84 -13.49 3.89
CA ALA A 129 -12.62 -14.33 2.73
C ALA A 129 -13.61 -15.50 2.69
N GLU A 130 -13.79 -16.20 3.82
CA GLU A 130 -14.75 -17.31 3.93
C GLU A 130 -16.19 -16.83 3.77
N GLY A 131 -16.56 -15.68 4.37
CA GLY A 131 -17.90 -15.11 4.24
C GLY A 131 -18.27 -14.72 2.82
N LEU A 132 -17.33 -14.08 2.10
CA LEU A 132 -17.58 -13.57 0.75
C LEU A 132 -17.44 -14.61 -0.37
N SER A 133 -16.73 -15.72 -0.14
CA SER A 133 -16.42 -16.69 -1.20
C SER A 133 -16.62 -18.16 -0.77
N GLY A 134 -17.14 -18.41 0.43
CA GLY A 134 -17.30 -19.76 0.99
C GLY A 134 -16.01 -20.32 1.58
N THR A 135 -14.85 -20.14 0.92
CA THR A 135 -13.54 -20.53 1.45
C THR A 135 -12.46 -19.46 1.18
N GLU A 136 -11.45 -19.40 2.05
CA GLU A 136 -10.29 -18.53 1.77
C GLU A 136 -9.59 -18.90 0.46
N LYS A 137 -9.59 -20.17 0.07
CA LYS A 137 -9.00 -20.63 -1.19
C LYS A 137 -9.72 -20.01 -2.39
N ASP A 138 -11.05 -20.00 -2.40
CA ASP A 138 -11.83 -19.40 -3.48
C ASP A 138 -11.67 -17.89 -3.50
N PHE A 139 -11.56 -17.25 -2.33
CA PHE A 139 -11.24 -15.84 -2.25
C PHE A 139 -9.86 -15.49 -2.84
N VAL A 140 -8.86 -16.35 -2.62
CA VAL A 140 -7.52 -16.20 -3.21
C VAL A 140 -7.56 -16.31 -4.74
N LEU A 141 -8.44 -17.14 -5.31
CA LEU A 141 -8.65 -17.13 -6.76
C LEU A 141 -9.15 -15.77 -7.25
N LEU A 142 -10.14 -15.17 -6.57
CA LEU A 142 -10.60 -13.81 -6.90
C LEU A 142 -9.50 -12.76 -6.76
N MET A 143 -8.62 -12.90 -5.75
CA MET A 143 -7.47 -11.99 -5.59
C MET A 143 -6.50 -12.09 -6.78
N ASN A 144 -6.21 -13.30 -7.26
CA ASN A 144 -5.31 -13.50 -8.40
C ASN A 144 -5.97 -13.10 -9.73
N GLU A 145 -7.26 -13.34 -9.92
CA GLU A 145 -8.01 -12.82 -11.07
C GLU A 145 -7.98 -11.29 -11.11
N LYS A 146 -8.21 -10.65 -9.96
CA LYS A 146 -8.11 -9.20 -9.84
C LYS A 146 -6.69 -8.68 -10.07
N ALA A 147 -5.67 -9.43 -9.67
CA ALA A 147 -4.27 -9.09 -9.94
C ALA A 147 -4.00 -9.04 -11.46
N ILE A 148 -4.51 -10.01 -12.20
CA ILE A 148 -4.42 -10.03 -13.68
C ILE A 148 -5.17 -8.83 -14.27
N GLU A 149 -6.41 -8.55 -13.82
CA GLU A 149 -7.20 -7.39 -14.27
C GLU A 149 -6.48 -6.05 -14.07
N ILE A 150 -5.81 -5.89 -12.94
CA ILE A 150 -5.04 -4.66 -12.62
C ILE A 150 -3.71 -4.59 -13.39
N GLY A 151 -3.24 -5.70 -13.96
CA GLY A 151 -1.95 -5.80 -14.64
C GLY A 151 -0.77 -5.92 -13.67
N LEU A 152 -0.92 -6.73 -12.63
CA LEU A 152 0.17 -7.07 -11.71
C LEU A 152 0.97 -8.24 -12.29
N GLU A 153 2.13 -7.95 -12.85
CA GLU A 153 2.92 -8.92 -13.62
C GLU A 153 3.79 -9.83 -12.74
N ASN A 154 4.12 -9.37 -11.53
CA ASN A 154 5.04 -10.04 -10.62
C ASN A 154 4.42 -10.29 -9.25
N THR A 155 3.13 -10.62 -9.23
CA THR A 155 2.36 -10.81 -8.00
C THR A 155 1.59 -12.13 -8.05
N ASN A 156 1.65 -12.88 -6.96
CA ASN A 156 0.79 -14.02 -6.70
C ASN A 156 0.35 -14.01 -5.24
N PHE A 157 -0.91 -14.27 -5.01
CA PHE A 157 -1.49 -14.42 -3.67
C PHE A 157 -1.75 -15.88 -3.38
N ASN A 158 -1.40 -16.35 -2.17
CA ASN A 158 -1.65 -17.69 -1.68
C ASN A 158 -2.46 -17.70 -0.37
N ASN A 159 -2.68 -16.53 0.22
CA ASN A 159 -3.59 -16.32 1.34
C ASN A 159 -4.11 -14.88 1.37
N SER A 160 -5.17 -14.66 2.14
CA SER A 160 -5.85 -13.35 2.25
C SER A 160 -5.14 -12.34 3.15
N SER A 161 -4.20 -12.76 3.98
CA SER A 161 -3.64 -11.96 5.07
C SER A 161 -2.20 -11.49 4.84
N GLY A 162 -1.45 -12.16 3.98
CA GLY A 162 -0.03 -11.95 3.78
C GLY A 162 0.85 -12.60 4.85
N ILE A 163 0.33 -13.62 5.54
CA ILE A 163 1.17 -14.49 6.38
C ILE A 163 2.23 -15.13 5.50
N ASN A 164 3.41 -15.35 6.06
CA ASN A 164 4.56 -15.84 5.32
C ASN A 164 4.26 -17.17 4.62
N ASP A 165 4.35 -17.12 3.30
CA ASP A 165 4.18 -18.22 2.39
C ASP A 165 5.07 -17.95 1.16
N PRO A 166 5.88 -18.91 0.69
CA PRO A 166 6.82 -18.71 -0.42
C PRO A 166 6.10 -18.36 -1.74
N ASP A 167 4.84 -18.78 -1.89
CA ASP A 167 4.03 -18.50 -3.07
C ASP A 167 3.20 -17.20 -2.95
N ASN A 168 3.27 -16.51 -1.81
CA ASN A 168 2.67 -15.20 -1.62
C ASN A 168 3.72 -14.11 -1.81
N TYR A 169 3.85 -13.58 -3.02
CA TYR A 169 4.87 -12.61 -3.40
C TYR A 169 4.31 -11.45 -4.23
N SER A 170 5.07 -10.36 -4.29
CA SER A 170 4.77 -9.17 -5.09
C SER A 170 6.06 -8.39 -5.38
N THR A 171 5.91 -7.16 -5.89
CA THR A 171 6.95 -6.13 -5.99
C THR A 171 6.43 -4.81 -5.43
N VAL A 172 7.30 -3.87 -5.06
CA VAL A 172 6.81 -2.54 -4.62
C VAL A 172 6.11 -1.80 -5.76
N ARG A 173 6.45 -2.09 -7.04
CA ARG A 173 5.74 -1.56 -8.20
C ARG A 173 4.31 -2.10 -8.30
N ASP A 174 4.11 -3.39 -8.13
CA ASP A 174 2.76 -3.96 -8.22
C ASP A 174 1.90 -3.54 -7.01
N ILE A 175 2.49 -3.41 -5.82
CA ILE A 175 1.79 -2.83 -4.67
C ILE A 175 1.41 -1.37 -4.93
N LEU A 176 2.25 -0.60 -5.62
CA LEU A 176 1.91 0.75 -6.05
C LEU A 176 0.73 0.76 -7.04
N LYS A 177 0.71 -0.14 -8.03
CA LYS A 177 -0.41 -0.30 -8.97
C LYS A 177 -1.72 -0.62 -8.23
N MET A 178 -1.70 -1.59 -7.29
CA MET A 178 -2.86 -1.90 -6.42
C MET A 178 -3.33 -0.68 -5.64
N SER A 179 -2.39 0.04 -5.01
CA SER A 179 -2.69 1.22 -4.21
C SER A 179 -3.37 2.32 -5.05
N ARG A 180 -2.83 2.57 -6.24
CA ARG A 180 -3.39 3.55 -7.19
C ARG A 180 -4.77 3.12 -7.68
N TYR A 181 -4.94 1.85 -8.03
CA TYR A 181 -6.22 1.27 -8.47
C TYR A 181 -7.30 1.43 -7.39
N MET A 182 -6.98 1.08 -6.14
CA MET A 182 -7.90 1.22 -5.00
C MET A 182 -8.36 2.65 -4.80
N ILE A 183 -7.44 3.62 -4.78
CA ILE A 183 -7.77 5.04 -4.59
C ILE A 183 -8.65 5.57 -5.74
N ALA A 184 -8.37 5.15 -6.98
CA ALA A 184 -9.08 5.62 -8.17
C ALA A 184 -10.49 5.03 -8.29
N ASN A 185 -10.66 3.74 -7.98
CA ASN A 185 -11.89 2.99 -8.26
C ASN A 185 -12.85 2.89 -7.08
N TYR A 186 -12.35 3.06 -5.85
CA TYR A 186 -13.14 2.92 -4.62
C TYR A 186 -12.95 4.10 -3.65
N PRO A 187 -13.07 5.38 -4.10
CA PRO A 187 -12.73 6.54 -3.29
C PRO A 187 -13.59 6.67 -2.02
N GLY A 188 -14.83 6.17 -2.05
CA GLY A 188 -15.70 6.14 -0.86
C GLY A 188 -15.16 5.20 0.22
N TYR A 189 -14.90 3.95 -0.15
CA TYR A 189 -14.38 2.94 0.77
C TYR A 189 -12.93 3.21 1.18
N TYR A 190 -12.14 3.85 0.32
CA TYR A 190 -10.78 4.26 0.64
C TYR A 190 -10.72 5.16 1.89
N SER A 191 -11.80 5.83 2.23
CA SER A 191 -11.86 6.68 3.43
C SER A 191 -11.56 5.94 4.74
N TYR A 192 -11.77 4.64 4.82
CA TYR A 192 -11.42 3.82 5.99
C TYR A 192 -9.91 3.82 6.29
N PHE A 193 -9.06 3.98 5.28
CA PHE A 193 -7.60 3.93 5.44
C PHE A 193 -7.01 5.10 6.22
N LYS A 194 -7.73 6.22 6.33
CA LYS A 194 -7.33 7.39 7.13
C LYS A 194 -7.71 7.27 8.61
N GLU A 195 -8.55 6.31 8.97
CA GLU A 195 -8.99 6.12 10.35
C GLU A 195 -7.82 5.72 11.24
N LYS A 196 -7.71 6.38 12.39
CA LYS A 196 -6.57 6.23 13.30
C LYS A 196 -6.76 5.14 14.32
N THR A 197 -8.02 4.84 14.67
CA THR A 197 -8.36 3.86 15.71
C THR A 197 -9.61 3.09 15.30
N PHE A 198 -9.71 1.86 15.77
CA PHE A 198 -10.91 1.05 15.67
C PHE A 198 -11.16 0.37 17.02
N THR A 199 -12.40 0.45 17.51
CA THR A 199 -12.85 -0.24 18.70
C THR A 199 -13.74 -1.39 18.28
N TRP A 200 -13.33 -2.59 18.61
CA TRP A 200 -14.12 -3.80 18.41
C TRP A 200 -14.82 -4.18 19.71
N ASP A 201 -16.14 -4.20 19.68
CA ASP A 201 -17.00 -4.60 20.80
C ASP A 201 -17.30 -6.10 20.68
N ARG A 202 -16.35 -6.90 21.12
CA ARG A 202 -16.42 -8.36 20.98
C ARG A 202 -17.42 -9.00 21.97
N THR A 203 -18.07 -10.06 21.56
CA THR A 203 -18.93 -10.86 22.40
C THR A 203 -18.13 -11.50 23.55
N GLY A 204 -18.68 -11.40 24.78
CA GLY A 204 -18.11 -12.06 25.96
C GLY A 204 -16.80 -11.47 26.49
N GLY A 205 -16.49 -10.21 26.16
CA GLY A 205 -15.30 -9.52 26.68
C GLY A 205 -15.44 -8.00 26.62
N ASP A 206 -14.47 -7.30 27.21
CA ASP A 206 -14.41 -5.85 27.11
C ASP A 206 -14.09 -5.39 25.67
N PRO A 207 -14.59 -4.23 25.24
CA PRO A 207 -14.22 -3.64 23.96
C PRO A 207 -12.70 -3.44 23.83
N ILE A 208 -12.16 -3.73 22.64
CA ILE A 208 -10.73 -3.60 22.36
C ILE A 208 -10.51 -2.47 21.37
N THR A 209 -9.83 -1.40 21.81
CA THR A 209 -9.43 -0.30 20.94
C THR A 209 -8.00 -0.50 20.47
N GLN A 210 -7.80 -0.48 19.15
CA GLN A 210 -6.46 -0.61 18.53
C GLN A 210 -6.21 0.53 17.55
N GLY A 211 -4.92 0.93 17.46
CA GLY A 211 -4.48 2.02 16.59
C GLY A 211 -4.06 1.56 15.20
N ASN A 212 -4.26 2.42 14.21
CA ASN A 212 -3.70 2.23 12.88
C ASN A 212 -2.16 2.28 12.94
N ARG A 213 -1.52 1.30 12.31
CA ARG A 213 -0.06 1.13 12.37
C ARG A 213 0.71 2.00 11.38
N ASN A 214 0.01 2.73 10.51
CA ASN A 214 0.65 3.65 9.56
C ASN A 214 1.15 4.91 10.29
N PRO A 215 2.47 5.10 10.43
CA PRO A 215 3.03 6.22 11.20
C PRO A 215 2.77 7.59 10.57
N LEU A 216 2.51 7.65 9.25
CA LEU A 216 2.32 8.92 8.55
C LEU A 216 0.96 9.56 8.86
N LEU A 217 -0.06 8.78 9.25
CA LEU A 217 -1.37 9.30 9.67
C LEU A 217 -1.29 10.24 10.87
N TYR A 218 -0.21 10.12 11.67
CA TYR A 218 0.01 10.92 12.88
C TYR A 218 0.94 12.13 12.67
N LYS A 219 1.32 12.44 11.40
CA LYS A 219 2.32 13.48 11.08
C LYS A 219 1.74 14.80 10.55
N ASN A 220 0.41 14.92 10.44
CA ASN A 220 -0.29 16.12 9.93
C ASN A 220 0.23 16.60 8.56
N ILE A 221 0.52 15.68 7.65
CA ILE A 221 1.05 15.96 6.30
C ILE A 221 0.03 15.69 5.19
N GLY A 222 -1.23 15.42 5.55
CA GLY A 222 -2.26 15.00 4.59
C GLY A 222 -2.20 13.51 4.21
N ALA A 223 -1.56 12.68 5.05
CA ALA A 223 -1.57 11.23 4.86
C ALA A 223 -2.99 10.67 5.08
N ASP A 224 -3.44 9.81 4.15
CA ASP A 224 -4.78 9.21 4.18
C ASP A 224 -4.78 7.68 3.94
N GLY A 225 -3.63 7.06 4.03
CA GLY A 225 -3.46 5.61 3.90
C GLY A 225 -1.97 5.25 3.75
N ILE A 226 -1.58 4.00 3.49
CA ILE A 226 -2.43 2.88 3.09
C ILE A 226 -2.21 1.71 4.06
N LYS A 227 -1.10 0.95 3.94
CA LYS A 227 -0.92 -0.28 4.69
C LYS A 227 0.54 -0.53 5.07
N THR A 228 0.77 -0.96 6.31
CA THR A 228 2.06 -1.45 6.78
C THR A 228 2.17 -2.97 6.61
N GLY A 229 3.41 -3.46 6.46
CA GLY A 229 3.76 -4.88 6.51
C GLY A 229 4.94 -5.13 7.44
N PHE A 230 5.06 -6.37 7.89
CA PHE A 230 6.21 -6.91 8.59
C PHE A 230 6.25 -8.43 8.48
N LEU A 231 7.38 -8.95 8.05
CA LEU A 231 7.80 -10.34 8.18
C LEU A 231 9.27 -10.35 8.58
N THR A 232 9.71 -11.33 9.32
CA THR A 232 11.12 -11.42 9.73
C THR A 232 12.08 -11.48 8.53
N VAL A 233 11.67 -12.15 7.46
CA VAL A 233 12.47 -12.31 6.24
C VAL A 233 12.51 -11.04 5.39
N GLU A 234 11.48 -10.20 5.44
CA GLU A 234 11.33 -8.97 4.62
C GLU A 234 11.53 -7.69 5.44
N GLN A 235 11.57 -7.79 6.78
CA GLN A 235 11.60 -6.66 7.68
C GLN A 235 10.33 -5.80 7.56
N TYR A 236 10.45 -4.47 7.74
CA TYR A 236 9.31 -3.55 7.76
C TYR A 236 9.01 -3.00 6.37
N SER A 237 7.73 -2.84 6.07
CA SER A 237 7.25 -2.25 4.82
C SER A 237 6.10 -1.27 5.04
N LEU A 238 5.89 -0.37 4.07
CA LEU A 238 4.80 0.61 4.08
C LEU A 238 4.41 1.00 2.65
N ALA A 239 3.15 0.81 2.32
CA ALA A 239 2.48 1.54 1.25
C ALA A 239 1.80 2.77 1.86
N SER A 240 2.06 3.96 1.34
CA SER A 240 1.56 5.22 1.87
C SER A 240 1.06 6.15 0.78
N SER A 241 0.04 6.95 1.12
CA SER A 241 -0.50 8.01 0.27
C SER A 241 -0.61 9.30 1.07
N VAL A 242 -0.20 10.39 0.46
CA VAL A 242 -0.35 11.74 1.00
C VAL A 242 -1.02 12.62 -0.04
N LYS A 243 -2.13 13.25 0.35
CA LYS A 243 -2.89 14.17 -0.46
C LYS A 243 -2.79 15.58 0.11
N THR A 244 -2.29 16.51 -0.70
CA THR A 244 -2.33 17.95 -0.45
C THR A 244 -3.46 18.59 -1.25
N ILE A 245 -3.60 19.92 -1.17
CA ILE A 245 -4.56 20.67 -2.01
C ILE A 245 -4.21 20.51 -3.49
N GLU A 246 -2.91 20.52 -3.83
CA GLU A 246 -2.43 20.59 -5.21
C GLU A 246 -2.21 19.21 -5.85
N ARG A 247 -1.82 18.21 -5.04
CA ARG A 247 -1.42 16.90 -5.60
C ARG A 247 -1.52 15.77 -4.58
N ARG A 248 -1.49 14.55 -5.11
CA ARG A 248 -1.33 13.32 -4.36
C ARG A 248 -0.08 12.58 -4.81
N VAL A 249 0.68 12.04 -3.87
CA VAL A 249 1.77 11.11 -4.13
C VAL A 249 1.53 9.79 -3.40
N ILE A 250 1.97 8.70 -4.01
CA ILE A 250 1.95 7.36 -3.41
C ILE A 250 3.39 6.86 -3.35
N ALA A 251 3.79 6.35 -2.19
CA ALA A 251 5.09 5.71 -2.00
C ALA A 251 4.90 4.31 -1.43
N VAL A 252 5.68 3.36 -1.94
CA VAL A 252 5.75 1.99 -1.41
C VAL A 252 7.21 1.65 -1.15
N GLY A 253 7.51 1.23 0.08
CA GLY A 253 8.86 0.79 0.45
C GLY A 253 8.83 -0.50 1.25
N SER A 254 9.87 -1.32 1.08
CA SER A 254 10.11 -2.58 1.80
C SER A 254 11.57 -2.72 2.18
N GLY A 255 11.86 -3.63 3.13
CA GLY A 255 13.23 -3.84 3.62
C GLY A 255 13.72 -2.76 4.59
N PHE A 256 12.83 -2.02 5.26
CA PHE A 256 13.25 -1.08 6.31
C PHE A 256 13.70 -1.83 7.55
N GLN A 257 14.88 -1.50 8.08
CA GLN A 257 15.51 -2.19 9.21
C GLN A 257 14.77 -2.05 10.56
N SER A 258 13.86 -1.08 10.68
CA SER A 258 13.09 -0.85 11.93
C SER A 258 11.82 -0.04 11.65
N LYS A 259 10.88 -0.04 12.63
CA LYS A 259 9.70 0.84 12.62
C LYS A 259 10.08 2.31 12.50
N ASN A 260 11.16 2.73 13.14
CA ASN A 260 11.64 4.11 13.11
C ASN A 260 12.24 4.45 11.74
N SER A 261 13.04 3.57 11.14
CA SER A 261 13.56 3.73 9.79
C SER A 261 12.40 3.81 8.79
N ARG A 262 11.45 2.89 8.84
CA ARG A 262 10.25 2.93 8.01
C ARG A 262 9.53 4.28 8.09
N SER A 263 9.26 4.78 9.30
CA SER A 263 8.58 6.07 9.50
C SER A 263 9.38 7.24 8.93
N ARG A 264 10.69 7.29 9.18
CA ARG A 264 11.58 8.36 8.77
C ARG A 264 11.76 8.40 7.25
N GLU A 265 12.12 7.26 6.66
CA GLU A 265 12.43 7.18 5.23
C GLU A 265 11.17 7.38 4.37
N SER A 266 10.02 6.82 4.78
CA SER A 266 8.75 7.07 4.09
C SER A 266 8.35 8.55 4.15
N LEU A 267 8.58 9.24 5.27
CA LEU A 267 8.34 10.68 5.38
C LEU A 267 9.29 11.48 4.49
N ARG A 268 10.56 11.09 4.43
CA ARG A 268 11.58 11.77 3.60
C ARG A 268 11.24 11.70 2.12
N ILE A 269 10.93 10.52 1.60
CA ILE A 269 10.62 10.34 0.18
C ILE A 269 9.32 11.05 -0.22
N ILE A 270 8.28 11.01 0.62
CA ILE A 270 7.04 11.74 0.41
C ILE A 270 7.29 13.25 0.34
N ASN A 271 8.00 13.82 1.33
CA ASN A 271 8.30 15.24 1.36
C ASN A 271 9.17 15.66 0.17
N TRP A 272 10.11 14.83 -0.23
CA TRP A 272 10.93 15.08 -1.41
C TRP A 272 10.06 15.14 -2.68
N GLY A 273 9.17 14.16 -2.88
CA GLY A 273 8.25 14.13 -4.01
C GLY A 273 7.29 15.31 -4.06
N LEU A 274 6.78 15.75 -2.92
CA LEU A 274 5.88 16.90 -2.84
C LEU A 274 6.58 18.23 -3.13
N LYS A 275 7.88 18.38 -2.78
CA LYS A 275 8.61 19.65 -2.86
C LYS A 275 9.44 19.82 -4.15
N LYS A 276 9.94 18.72 -4.72
CA LYS A 276 10.94 18.79 -5.81
C LYS A 276 10.33 18.77 -7.21
N PHE A 277 9.08 18.35 -7.34
CA PHE A 277 8.41 18.24 -8.63
C PHE A 277 7.24 19.22 -8.67
N ASN A 278 7.21 20.06 -9.69
CA ASN A 278 6.05 20.91 -9.96
C ASN A 278 4.90 20.04 -10.47
N THR A 279 3.68 20.40 -10.10
CA THR A 279 2.47 19.84 -10.73
C THR A 279 2.46 20.29 -12.19
N VAL A 280 2.38 19.37 -13.11
CA VAL A 280 2.27 19.65 -14.55
C VAL A 280 0.80 19.69 -14.90
#